data_4e62d3aeedde6226dc3232402e5d35f8
#
_entry.id   4e62d3aeedde6226dc3232402e5d35f8
#
_cell.length_a   1.000
_cell.length_b   1.000
_cell.length_c   1.000
_cell.angle_alpha   90.00
_cell.angle_beta   90.00
_cell.angle_gamma   90.00
#
_symmetry.space_group_name_H-M   'P 1'
#
loop_
_entity.id
_entity.type
_entity.pdbx_description
1 polymer ?
#
loop_
_entity_poly.entity_id
_entity_poly.type
_entity_poly.pdbx_seq_one_letter_code
_entity_poly.pdbx_strand_id
1 'polypeptide(L)'
;MQVEITGSAVDQDTIITVADLKAHLRVTHTAEDTLISALRSAAISWVEEHCNIKLGSYTARGYLPGFYNSYIPIGPVTAITEVKYQTTEDKTYANLSTLLATNWFSDEITQPARIAFRDYPQVYEYALMPVVVSFTAGHTTMPAPVLQAIRLLVAHMYENRQEEVIGTITTRLKFGLEALLNPFRIIYQP
;
A
#
# COMPACT_ATOMS: atom_id res chain seq x y z
N MET A 1 12.67 6.38 4.76
CA MET A 1 11.88 5.48 5.62
C MET A 1 11.77 4.12 4.94
N GLN A 2 12.09 3.04 5.64
CA GLN A 2 11.80 1.67 5.19
C GLN A 2 10.46 1.25 5.79
N VAL A 3 9.59 0.58 5.03
CA VAL A 3 8.25 0.21 5.50
C VAL A 3 8.06 -1.30 5.47
N GLU A 4 7.48 -1.83 6.53
CA GLU A 4 7.07 -3.22 6.71
C GLU A 4 5.56 -3.27 6.97
N ILE A 5 4.84 -4.12 6.24
CA ILE A 5 3.42 -4.37 6.50
C ILE A 5 3.33 -5.44 7.60
N THR A 6 2.69 -5.11 8.72
CA THR A 6 2.62 -5.97 9.92
C THR A 6 1.24 -6.60 10.14
N GLY A 7 0.21 -6.11 9.45
CA GLY A 7 -1.15 -6.65 9.52
C GLY A 7 -1.33 -7.91 8.67
N SER A 8 -2.42 -8.62 8.93
CA SER A 8 -2.86 -9.73 8.08
C SER A 8 -3.17 -9.24 6.67
N ALA A 9 -3.04 -10.14 5.69
CA ALA A 9 -3.45 -9.85 4.33
C ALA A 9 -4.93 -9.44 4.31
N VAL A 10 -5.24 -8.39 3.55
CA VAL A 10 -6.62 -7.93 3.39
C VAL A 10 -7.40 -8.96 2.58
N ASP A 11 -8.63 -9.22 3.03
CA ASP A 11 -9.55 -10.03 2.25
C ASP A 11 -9.88 -9.30 0.93
N GLN A 12 -9.47 -9.87 -0.17
CA GLN A 12 -9.63 -9.27 -1.50
C GLN A 12 -11.10 -9.15 -1.92
N ASP A 13 -12.01 -9.91 -1.30
CA ASP A 13 -13.44 -9.77 -1.54
C ASP A 13 -14.00 -8.43 -1.00
N THR A 14 -13.30 -7.81 -0.05
CA THR A 14 -13.63 -6.45 0.39
C THR A 14 -13.23 -5.38 -0.62
N ILE A 15 -12.32 -5.70 -1.53
CA ILE A 15 -11.88 -4.80 -2.61
C ILE A 15 -12.79 -4.99 -3.82
N ILE A 16 -12.83 -6.20 -4.36
CA ILE A 16 -13.67 -6.57 -5.50
C ILE A 16 -13.91 -8.09 -5.46
N THR A 17 -15.17 -8.52 -5.60
CA THR A 17 -15.52 -9.94 -5.53
C THR A 17 -15.24 -10.66 -6.85
N VAL A 18 -15.06 -11.98 -6.78
CA VAL A 18 -14.97 -12.83 -7.97
C VAL A 18 -16.27 -12.74 -8.79
N ALA A 19 -17.42 -12.60 -8.11
CA ALA A 19 -18.72 -12.44 -8.79
C ALA A 19 -18.80 -11.17 -9.64
N ASP A 20 -18.28 -10.03 -9.13
CA ASP A 20 -18.20 -8.77 -9.88
C ASP A 20 -17.31 -8.90 -11.12
N LEU A 21 -16.18 -9.59 -10.97
CA LEU A 21 -15.27 -9.84 -12.10
C LEU A 21 -15.91 -10.77 -13.14
N LYS A 22 -16.59 -11.84 -12.72
CA LYS A 22 -17.34 -12.74 -13.62
C LYS A 22 -18.43 -11.99 -14.38
N ALA A 23 -19.16 -11.10 -13.71
CA ALA A 23 -20.17 -10.26 -14.36
C ALA A 23 -19.53 -9.37 -15.44
N HIS A 24 -18.38 -8.78 -15.17
CA HIS A 24 -17.61 -7.98 -16.13
C HIS A 24 -17.12 -8.81 -17.32
N LEU A 25 -16.58 -10.02 -17.06
CA LEU A 25 -16.08 -10.97 -18.06
C LEU A 25 -17.20 -11.73 -18.80
N ARG A 26 -18.47 -11.60 -18.34
CA ARG A 26 -19.63 -12.38 -18.85
C ARG A 26 -19.47 -13.90 -18.69
N VAL A 27 -18.79 -14.32 -17.62
CA VAL A 27 -18.59 -15.73 -17.26
C VAL A 27 -19.69 -16.17 -16.30
N THR A 28 -20.46 -17.20 -16.66
CA THR A 28 -21.59 -17.68 -15.84
C THR A 28 -21.30 -18.99 -15.08
N HIS A 29 -20.30 -19.76 -15.52
CA HIS A 29 -19.92 -21.02 -14.88
C HIS A 29 -18.87 -20.80 -13.78
N THR A 30 -18.66 -21.83 -12.93
CA THR A 30 -17.71 -21.78 -11.79
C THR A 30 -16.37 -22.44 -12.09
N ALA A 31 -16.21 -23.05 -13.25
CA ALA A 31 -15.01 -23.81 -13.60
C ALA A 31 -13.71 -22.96 -13.60
N GLU A 32 -13.82 -21.66 -13.78
CA GLU A 32 -12.68 -20.74 -13.86
C GLU A 32 -12.57 -19.79 -12.66
N ASP A 33 -13.33 -20.02 -11.58
CA ASP A 33 -13.32 -19.15 -10.40
C ASP A 33 -11.92 -19.04 -9.77
N THR A 34 -11.18 -20.15 -9.72
CA THR A 34 -9.80 -20.15 -9.21
C THR A 34 -8.86 -19.31 -10.09
N LEU A 35 -9.00 -19.42 -11.41
CA LEU A 35 -8.21 -18.62 -12.35
C LEU A 35 -8.53 -17.14 -12.18
N ILE A 36 -9.84 -16.77 -12.17
CA ILE A 36 -10.28 -15.37 -12.01
C ILE A 36 -9.80 -14.80 -10.67
N SER A 37 -9.81 -15.59 -9.60
CA SER A 37 -9.27 -15.19 -8.30
C SER A 37 -7.77 -14.93 -8.35
N ALA A 38 -6.99 -15.74 -9.06
CA ALA A 38 -5.56 -15.52 -9.25
C ALA A 38 -5.28 -14.24 -10.07
N LEU A 39 -6.03 -14.03 -11.16
CA LEU A 39 -5.93 -12.80 -11.97
C LEU A 39 -6.33 -11.56 -11.18
N ARG A 40 -7.35 -11.66 -10.32
CA ARG A 40 -7.72 -10.60 -9.36
C ARG A 40 -6.55 -10.21 -8.47
N SER A 41 -5.91 -11.20 -7.86
CA SER A 41 -4.75 -10.96 -6.97
C SER A 41 -3.62 -10.27 -7.71
N ALA A 42 -3.31 -10.70 -8.93
CA ALA A 42 -2.29 -10.07 -9.77
C ALA A 42 -2.65 -8.63 -10.14
N ALA A 43 -3.90 -8.37 -10.50
CA ALA A 43 -4.36 -7.02 -10.84
C ALA A 43 -4.33 -6.07 -9.64
N ILE A 44 -4.76 -6.52 -8.46
CA ILE A 44 -4.70 -5.74 -7.22
C ILE A 44 -3.25 -5.38 -6.90
N SER A 45 -2.35 -6.35 -6.87
CA SER A 45 -0.92 -6.13 -6.59
C SER A 45 -0.29 -5.16 -7.58
N TRP A 46 -0.61 -5.29 -8.87
CA TRP A 46 -0.11 -4.39 -9.89
C TRP A 46 -0.57 -2.94 -9.67
N VAL A 47 -1.85 -2.73 -9.33
CA VAL A 47 -2.39 -1.38 -9.06
C VAL A 47 -1.77 -0.78 -7.81
N GLU A 48 -1.63 -1.57 -6.74
CA GLU A 48 -1.00 -1.13 -5.49
C GLU A 48 0.45 -0.67 -5.71
N GLU A 49 1.22 -1.45 -6.45
CA GLU A 49 2.61 -1.16 -6.75
C GLU A 49 2.75 0.03 -7.71
N HIS A 50 1.95 0.07 -8.78
CA HIS A 50 1.99 1.16 -9.77
C HIS A 50 1.65 2.53 -9.17
N CYS A 51 0.70 2.57 -8.23
CA CYS A 51 0.22 3.80 -7.62
C CYS A 51 0.90 4.15 -6.28
N ASN A 52 1.71 3.26 -5.70
CA ASN A 52 2.20 3.36 -4.32
C ASN A 52 1.06 3.50 -3.29
N ILE A 53 -0.07 2.85 -3.53
CA ILE A 53 -1.22 2.86 -2.63
C ILE A 53 -1.46 1.47 -2.05
N LYS A 54 -2.32 1.42 -1.02
CA LYS A 54 -2.84 0.16 -0.50
C LYS A 54 -4.37 0.13 -0.63
N LEU A 55 -4.87 -1.01 -1.09
CA LEU A 55 -6.30 -1.28 -1.22
C LEU A 55 -6.76 -2.14 -0.05
N GLY A 56 -7.70 -1.62 0.75
CA GLY A 56 -8.04 -2.18 2.04
C GLY A 56 -7.23 -1.56 3.18
N SER A 57 -7.58 -1.89 4.41
CA SER A 57 -6.91 -1.35 5.60
C SER A 57 -5.73 -2.21 5.99
N TYR A 58 -4.55 -1.63 6.03
CA TYR A 58 -3.30 -2.27 6.45
C TYR A 58 -2.72 -1.59 7.67
N THR A 59 -2.14 -2.38 8.58
CA THR A 59 -1.23 -1.87 9.61
C THR A 59 0.21 -2.04 9.14
N ALA A 60 1.03 -1.02 9.36
CA ALA A 60 2.41 -1.02 8.92
C ALA A 60 3.33 -0.33 9.93
N ARG A 61 4.61 -0.64 9.84
CA ARG A 61 5.69 0.02 10.57
C ARG A 61 6.67 0.66 9.61
N GLY A 62 6.97 1.91 9.87
CA GLY A 62 8.04 2.63 9.19
C GLY A 62 9.27 2.71 10.09
N TYR A 63 10.44 2.37 9.55
CA TYR A 63 11.70 2.40 10.26
C TYR A 63 12.53 3.59 9.78
N LEU A 64 13.05 4.37 10.73
CA LEU A 64 13.85 5.57 10.49
C LEU A 64 15.22 5.48 11.17
N PRO A 65 16.27 6.04 10.55
CA PRO A 65 17.61 6.07 11.14
C PRO A 65 17.73 7.08 12.30
N GLY A 66 16.70 7.82 12.59
CA GLY A 66 16.63 8.80 13.68
C GLY A 66 15.34 9.61 13.61
N PHE A 67 15.20 10.59 14.48
CA PHE A 67 14.05 11.51 14.53
C PHE A 67 14.15 12.59 13.44
N TYR A 68 14.08 12.18 12.18
CA TYR A 68 14.09 13.07 11.03
C TYR A 68 12.70 13.23 10.44
N ASN A 69 12.35 14.45 10.06
CA ASN A 69 11.13 14.70 9.31
C ASN A 69 11.13 13.86 8.04
N SER A 70 10.09 13.06 7.87
CA SER A 70 10.04 12.05 6.81
C SER A 70 8.68 11.94 6.18
N TYR A 71 8.67 11.54 4.91
CA TYR A 71 7.47 11.13 4.21
C TYR A 71 7.25 9.64 4.39
N ILE A 72 5.98 9.22 4.43
CA ILE A 72 5.58 7.83 4.41
C ILE A 72 5.35 7.44 2.95
N PRO A 73 6.14 6.50 2.37
CA PRO A 73 6.17 6.26 0.93
C PRO A 73 4.96 5.48 0.39
N ILE A 74 4.10 4.97 1.25
CA ILE A 74 2.88 4.24 0.89
C ILE A 74 1.65 4.93 1.48
N GLY A 75 0.49 4.81 0.82
CA GLY A 75 -0.72 5.45 1.32
C GLY A 75 -2.01 4.91 0.68
N PRO A 76 -3.10 5.63 0.86
CA PRO A 76 -3.23 6.78 1.75
C PRO A 76 -3.02 6.37 3.21
N VAL A 77 -2.27 7.15 3.97
CA VAL A 77 -2.15 6.98 5.42
C VAL A 77 -3.41 7.52 6.06
N THR A 78 -4.04 6.71 6.91
CA THR A 78 -5.30 7.07 7.58
C THR A 78 -5.09 7.53 9.02
N ALA A 79 -4.06 7.00 9.68
CA ALA A 79 -3.66 7.44 11.02
C ALA A 79 -2.23 6.99 11.34
N ILE A 80 -1.47 7.84 12.03
CA ILE A 80 -0.25 7.43 12.73
C ILE A 80 -0.65 7.13 14.18
N THR A 81 -0.42 5.90 14.61
CA THR A 81 -0.93 5.40 15.89
C THR A 81 0.08 5.54 17.01
N GLU A 82 1.36 5.34 16.73
CA GLU A 82 2.40 5.29 17.74
C GLU A 82 3.78 5.55 17.12
N VAL A 83 4.64 6.20 17.90
CA VAL A 83 6.06 6.32 17.60
C VAL A 83 6.84 5.70 18.75
N LYS A 84 7.70 4.76 18.41
CA LYS A 84 8.61 4.10 19.35
C LYS A 84 10.06 4.33 18.97
N TYR A 85 10.96 4.21 19.95
CA TYR A 85 12.39 4.38 19.71
C TYR A 85 13.20 3.45 20.61
N GLN A 86 14.39 3.15 20.14
CA GLN A 86 15.34 2.27 20.80
C GLN A 86 16.31 3.08 21.66
N THR A 87 16.40 2.74 22.94
CA THR A 87 17.32 3.38 23.90
C THR A 87 18.54 2.54 24.22
N THR A 88 18.47 1.22 24.00
CA THR A 88 19.51 0.23 24.25
C THR A 88 19.61 -0.72 23.06
N GLU A 89 20.68 -1.52 23.01
CA GLU A 89 20.79 -2.53 21.96
C GLU A 89 19.63 -3.53 22.01
N ASP A 90 18.86 -3.55 20.94
CA ASP A 90 17.77 -4.51 20.75
C ASP A 90 17.59 -4.81 19.25
N LYS A 91 18.09 -5.98 18.83
CA LYS A 91 18.00 -6.43 17.42
C LYS A 91 16.61 -6.91 17.04
N THR A 92 15.75 -7.14 18.03
CA THR A 92 14.40 -7.70 17.83
C THR A 92 13.29 -6.66 17.84
N TYR A 93 13.61 -5.41 18.20
CA TYR A 93 12.62 -4.34 18.42
C TYR A 93 11.53 -4.69 19.45
N ALA A 94 11.89 -5.55 20.44
CA ALA A 94 10.97 -5.98 21.49
C ALA A 94 10.87 -4.97 22.64
N ASN A 95 11.97 -4.25 22.93
CA ASN A 95 12.08 -3.34 24.08
C ASN A 95 12.21 -1.87 23.62
N LEU A 96 11.16 -1.36 22.97
CA LEU A 96 11.13 0.02 22.50
C LEU A 96 10.42 0.93 23.51
N SER A 97 10.97 2.12 23.71
CA SER A 97 10.32 3.20 24.46
C SER A 97 9.32 3.94 23.56
N THR A 98 8.17 4.33 24.11
CA THR A 98 7.16 5.10 23.37
C THR A 98 7.46 6.59 23.45
N LEU A 99 7.48 7.27 22.32
CA LEU A 99 7.56 8.73 22.26
C LEU A 99 6.18 9.33 22.55
N LEU A 100 6.15 10.35 23.41
CA LEU A 100 4.89 11.04 23.75
C LEU A 100 4.26 11.67 22.49
N ALA A 101 2.94 11.58 22.40
CA ALA A 101 2.20 12.11 21.25
C ALA A 101 2.35 13.64 21.07
N THR A 102 2.77 14.36 22.11
CA THR A 102 3.07 15.79 22.05
C THR A 102 4.40 16.12 21.37
N ASN A 103 5.24 15.10 21.14
CA ASN A 103 6.60 15.25 20.63
C ASN A 103 6.74 14.91 19.15
N TRP A 104 5.64 14.62 18.48
CA TRP A 104 5.59 14.44 17.03
C TRP A 104 4.31 15.05 16.45
N PHE A 105 4.36 15.34 15.16
CA PHE A 105 3.25 15.90 14.37
C PHE A 105 3.15 15.10 13.09
N SER A 106 1.94 14.93 12.62
CA SER A 106 1.68 14.25 11.35
C SER A 106 0.72 15.05 10.49
N ASP A 107 0.88 14.88 9.19
CA ASP A 107 -0.04 15.36 8.17
C ASP A 107 -0.43 14.14 7.32
N GLU A 108 -1.61 13.60 7.58
CA GLU A 108 -2.21 12.50 6.83
C GLU A 108 -3.13 12.98 5.71
N ILE A 109 -3.44 14.30 5.66
CA ILE A 109 -4.35 14.88 4.66
C ILE A 109 -3.65 14.96 3.32
N THR A 110 -2.42 15.46 3.31
CA THR A 110 -1.60 15.46 2.10
C THR A 110 -0.94 14.10 1.89
N GLN A 111 -0.84 13.67 0.62
CA GLN A 111 -0.16 12.42 0.27
C GLN A 111 1.04 12.70 -0.66
N PRO A 112 2.21 12.16 -0.38
CA PRO A 112 2.56 11.25 0.73
C PRO A 112 2.46 11.92 2.10
N ALA A 113 1.93 11.18 3.08
CA ALA A 113 1.80 11.66 4.45
C ALA A 113 3.16 11.99 5.06
N ARG A 114 3.18 12.91 6.03
CA ARG A 114 4.41 13.40 6.66
C ARG A 114 4.38 13.17 8.16
N ILE A 115 5.56 12.91 8.72
CA ILE A 115 5.80 12.94 10.15
C ILE A 115 6.97 13.86 10.47
N ALA A 116 6.83 14.65 11.51
CA ALA A 116 7.84 15.56 12.04
C ALA A 116 7.97 15.38 13.55
N PHE A 117 9.16 15.60 14.08
CA PHE A 117 9.49 15.37 15.48
C PHE A 117 10.01 16.66 16.13
N ARG A 118 9.71 16.83 17.44
CA ARG A 118 10.32 17.82 18.30
C ARG A 118 10.55 17.24 19.69
N ASP A 119 11.48 17.82 20.45
CA ASP A 119 11.76 17.47 21.86
C ASP A 119 11.93 15.96 22.07
N TYR A 120 12.69 15.31 21.20
CA TYR A 120 12.91 13.89 21.20
C TYR A 120 14.15 13.51 22.02
N PRO A 121 14.13 12.35 22.68
CA PRO A 121 15.28 11.82 23.43
C PRO A 121 16.37 11.30 22.49
N GLN A 122 17.54 11.04 23.07
CA GLN A 122 18.59 10.35 22.34
C GLN A 122 18.21 8.90 22.06
N VAL A 123 18.51 8.42 20.86
CA VAL A 123 18.37 7.03 20.47
C VAL A 123 19.68 6.29 20.66
N TYR A 124 19.63 4.96 20.67
CA TYR A 124 20.82 4.13 20.71
C TYR A 124 21.66 4.35 19.43
N GLU A 125 22.85 4.89 19.58
CA GLU A 125 23.70 5.39 18.47
C GLU A 125 24.16 4.31 17.49
N TYR A 126 24.24 3.05 17.94
CA TYR A 126 24.67 1.93 17.10
C TYR A 126 23.50 1.22 16.38
N ALA A 127 22.26 1.66 16.58
CA ALA A 127 21.11 1.11 15.87
C ALA A 127 20.99 1.75 14.48
N LEU A 128 20.82 0.93 13.44
CA LEU A 128 20.65 1.41 12.08
C LEU A 128 19.32 2.13 11.87
N MET A 129 18.26 1.64 12.53
CA MET A 129 16.88 2.14 12.39
C MET A 129 16.22 2.22 13.78
N PRO A 130 16.69 3.12 14.68
CA PRO A 130 16.25 3.15 16.07
C PRO A 130 14.82 3.69 16.27
N VAL A 131 14.21 4.31 15.28
CA VAL A 131 12.87 4.90 15.40
C VAL A 131 11.88 4.12 14.56
N VAL A 132 10.76 3.75 15.19
CA VAL A 132 9.67 2.97 14.59
C VAL A 132 8.38 3.77 14.65
N VAL A 133 7.76 3.99 13.51
CA VAL A 133 6.47 4.67 13.36
C VAL A 133 5.43 3.64 12.99
N SER A 134 4.44 3.42 13.86
CA SER A 134 3.31 2.54 13.56
C SER A 134 2.17 3.36 12.98
N PHE A 135 1.60 2.90 11.87
CA PHE A 135 0.53 3.60 11.18
C PHE A 135 -0.44 2.65 10.48
N THR A 136 -1.60 3.17 10.14
CA THR A 136 -2.57 2.50 9.28
C THR A 136 -2.60 3.20 7.92
N ALA A 137 -2.70 2.42 6.86
CA ALA A 137 -2.77 2.92 5.49
C ALA A 137 -3.74 2.09 4.65
N GLY A 138 -4.24 2.70 3.61
CA GLY A 138 -5.05 2.06 2.57
C GLY A 138 -6.45 2.63 2.44
N HIS A 139 -7.04 2.39 1.29
CA HIS A 139 -8.40 2.78 0.98
C HIS A 139 -9.40 1.83 1.66
N THR A 140 -10.19 2.33 2.60
CA THR A 140 -11.31 1.58 3.21
C THR A 140 -12.54 1.57 2.31
N THR A 141 -12.69 2.60 1.48
CA THR A 141 -13.72 2.68 0.43
C THR A 141 -13.01 2.74 -0.92
N MET A 142 -13.30 1.76 -1.77
CA MET A 142 -12.62 1.64 -3.06
C MET A 142 -13.08 2.71 -4.04
N PRO A 143 -12.16 3.54 -4.56
CA PRO A 143 -12.52 4.51 -5.61
C PRO A 143 -12.99 3.80 -6.88
N ALA A 144 -14.10 4.26 -7.46
CA ALA A 144 -14.65 3.65 -8.66
C ALA A 144 -13.67 3.57 -9.85
N PRO A 145 -12.80 4.57 -10.12
CA PRO A 145 -11.77 4.46 -11.16
C PRO A 145 -10.77 3.34 -10.92
N VAL A 146 -10.36 3.12 -9.65
CA VAL A 146 -9.45 2.03 -9.28
C VAL A 146 -10.09 0.67 -9.50
N LEU A 147 -11.37 0.50 -9.10
CA LEU A 147 -12.12 -0.74 -9.38
C LEU A 147 -12.25 -1.00 -10.87
N GLN A 148 -12.48 0.05 -11.67
CA GLN A 148 -12.56 -0.08 -13.13
C GLN A 148 -11.21 -0.48 -13.74
N ALA A 149 -10.11 0.07 -13.24
CA ALA A 149 -8.76 -0.31 -13.67
C ALA A 149 -8.47 -1.80 -13.38
N ILE A 150 -8.86 -2.29 -12.20
CA ILE A 150 -8.74 -3.72 -11.84
C ILE A 150 -9.57 -4.59 -12.80
N ARG A 151 -10.82 -4.21 -13.10
CA ARG A 151 -11.65 -4.95 -14.06
C ARG A 151 -11.02 -5.02 -15.45
N LEU A 152 -10.47 -3.92 -15.95
CA LEU A 152 -9.81 -3.87 -17.26
C LEU A 152 -8.53 -4.73 -17.28
N LEU A 153 -7.74 -4.71 -16.19
CA LEU A 153 -6.55 -5.56 -16.08
C LEU A 153 -6.91 -7.04 -16.06
N VAL A 154 -7.91 -7.41 -15.27
CA VAL A 154 -8.37 -8.82 -15.19
C VAL A 154 -8.90 -9.26 -16.55
N ALA A 155 -9.72 -8.44 -17.24
CA ALA A 155 -10.23 -8.78 -18.57
C ALA A 155 -9.10 -8.97 -19.57
N HIS A 156 -8.12 -8.07 -19.58
CA HIS A 156 -6.96 -8.19 -20.45
C HIS A 156 -6.16 -9.47 -20.21
N MET A 157 -5.84 -9.79 -18.94
CA MET A 157 -5.12 -11.00 -18.58
C MET A 157 -5.92 -12.29 -18.83
N TYR A 158 -7.25 -12.22 -18.70
CA TYR A 158 -8.13 -13.35 -18.97
C TYR A 158 -8.21 -13.69 -20.46
N GLU A 159 -8.28 -12.66 -21.34
CA GLU A 159 -8.31 -12.83 -22.79
C GLU A 159 -6.96 -13.22 -23.38
N ASN A 160 -5.86 -12.72 -22.79
CA ASN A 160 -4.50 -12.91 -23.27
C ASN A 160 -3.71 -13.80 -22.32
N ARG A 161 -3.94 -15.12 -22.40
CA ARG A 161 -3.30 -16.13 -21.53
C ARG A 161 -1.90 -16.53 -21.99
N GLN A 162 -1.42 -16.05 -23.12
CA GLN A 162 -0.12 -16.42 -23.70
C GLN A 162 0.93 -15.34 -23.47
N GLU A 163 2.17 -15.76 -23.25
CA GLU A 163 3.30 -14.95 -22.83
C GLU A 163 3.70 -13.84 -23.83
N GLU A 164 3.42 -14.03 -25.10
CA GLU A 164 3.73 -13.05 -26.17
C GLU A 164 3.02 -11.71 -26.03
N VAL A 165 1.95 -11.65 -25.23
CA VAL A 165 1.15 -10.43 -25.03
C VAL A 165 1.44 -9.76 -23.69
N ILE A 166 2.05 -10.45 -22.74
CA ILE A 166 2.34 -9.92 -21.38
C ILE A 166 3.44 -8.86 -21.40
N GLY A 167 4.36 -8.90 -22.37
CA GLY A 167 5.41 -7.87 -22.55
C GLY A 167 4.92 -6.56 -23.15
N THR A 168 3.74 -6.54 -23.74
CA THR A 168 3.22 -5.35 -24.42
C THR A 168 1.75 -5.13 -24.00
N ILE A 169 1.55 -4.51 -22.85
CA ILE A 169 0.26 -3.83 -22.60
C ILE A 169 0.04 -2.94 -23.82
N THR A 170 -0.96 -3.26 -24.63
CA THR A 170 -1.21 -2.49 -25.85
C THR A 170 -1.32 -1.01 -25.48
N THR A 171 -0.76 -0.14 -26.29
CA THR A 171 -0.67 1.31 -26.02
C THR A 171 -2.03 1.91 -25.62
N ARG A 172 -3.13 1.38 -26.16
CA ARG A 172 -4.49 1.81 -25.81
C ARG A 172 -4.92 1.43 -24.40
N LEU A 173 -4.62 0.21 -23.94
CA LEU A 173 -4.94 -0.21 -22.58
C LEU A 173 -4.10 0.59 -21.56
N LYS A 174 -2.81 0.78 -21.84
CA LYS A 174 -1.92 1.61 -21.02
C LYS A 174 -2.48 3.01 -20.82
N PHE A 175 -2.92 3.67 -21.90
CA PHE A 175 -3.53 5.00 -21.84
C PHE A 175 -4.80 5.03 -20.99
N GLY A 176 -5.67 4.01 -21.11
CA GLY A 176 -6.88 3.89 -20.31
C GLY A 176 -6.60 3.68 -18.83
N LEU A 177 -5.63 2.82 -18.49
CA LEU A 177 -5.24 2.57 -17.11
C LEU A 177 -4.56 3.80 -16.49
N GLU A 178 -3.65 4.46 -17.18
CA GLU A 178 -3.00 5.69 -16.70
C GLU A 178 -4.02 6.80 -16.43
N ALA A 179 -5.01 7.00 -17.31
CA ALA A 179 -6.05 7.99 -17.10
C ALA A 179 -6.90 7.73 -15.85
N LEU A 180 -7.16 6.45 -15.53
CA LEU A 180 -7.91 6.07 -14.34
C LEU A 180 -7.08 6.13 -13.05
N LEU A 181 -5.80 5.80 -13.11
CA LEU A 181 -4.94 5.59 -11.94
C LEU A 181 -4.09 6.80 -11.57
N ASN A 182 -3.71 7.67 -12.52
CA ASN A 182 -2.87 8.83 -12.25
C ASN A 182 -3.36 9.73 -11.09
N PRO A 183 -4.67 9.99 -10.92
CA PRO A 183 -5.15 10.80 -9.80
C PRO A 183 -4.89 10.17 -8.42
N PHE A 184 -4.67 8.85 -8.37
CA PHE A 184 -4.46 8.09 -7.13
C PHE A 184 -3.00 7.76 -6.88
N ARG A 185 -2.12 8.09 -7.84
CA ARG A 185 -0.70 7.76 -7.74
C ARG A 185 0.01 8.65 -6.73
N ILE A 186 0.61 8.04 -5.71
CA ILE A 186 1.45 8.72 -4.74
C ILE A 186 2.88 8.76 -5.27
N ILE A 187 3.36 9.97 -5.60
CA ILE A 187 4.73 10.18 -6.05
C ILE A 187 5.58 10.51 -4.84
N TYR A 188 6.43 9.56 -4.46
CA TYR A 188 7.42 9.76 -3.42
C TYR A 188 8.76 10.15 -4.06
N GLN A 189 9.26 11.32 -3.70
CA GLN A 189 10.63 11.73 -4.00
C GLN A 189 11.40 11.72 -2.67
N PRO A 190 12.42 10.87 -2.52
CA PRO A 190 13.22 10.76 -1.30
C PRO A 190 14.04 12.01 -1.00
#